data_380b778548f9aaaa908e708e92475236
#
_entry.id   380b778548f9aaaa908e708e92475236
#
_cell.length_a   1.000
_cell.length_b   1.000
_cell.length_c   1.000
_cell.angle_alpha   90.00
_cell.angle_beta   90.00
_cell.angle_gamma   90.00
#
_symmetry.space_group_name_H-M   'P 1'
#
loop_
_entity.id
_entity.type
_entity.pdbx_description
1 polymer ?
#
loop_
_entity_poly.entity_id
_entity_poly.type
_entity_poly.pdbx_seq_one_letter_code
_entity_poly.pdbx_strand_id
1 'polypeptide(L)'
;MSVAPTAHRYVGPPLSEARVRDVMRLGVVTCRPETPLRDVAAMMVGYGVHSVVVDRGDEGIALVSDLDLAAAILDLPDASAGDTAASEIVTVTADDPLELAARRMRTHDVHHLLVVDPETRSPVGVVAASGIAWAATYAG
;
A
#
# COMPACT_ATOMS: atom_id res chain seq x y z
N MET A 1 -14.47 -8.70 21.27
CA MET A 1 -13.03 -8.82 21.33
C MET A 1 -12.38 -7.55 20.83
N SER A 2 -11.44 -7.09 21.51
CA SER A 2 -10.79 -5.88 21.14
C SER A 2 -9.29 -6.10 21.13
N VAL A 3 -8.68 -5.68 20.07
CA VAL A 3 -7.24 -5.62 20.03
C VAL A 3 -6.88 -4.16 20.15
N ALA A 4 -6.45 -3.77 21.30
CA ALA A 4 -5.99 -2.41 21.49
C ALA A 4 -4.60 -2.28 20.87
N PRO A 5 -4.42 -1.53 19.82
CA PRO A 5 -3.09 -1.17 19.37
C PRO A 5 -2.51 -0.22 20.38
N THR A 6 -1.78 -0.75 21.31
CA THR A 6 -1.34 0.01 22.46
C THR A 6 -0.27 1.04 22.13
N ALA A 7 0.41 0.90 21.00
CA ALA A 7 1.62 1.65 20.80
C ALA A 7 1.53 2.73 19.72
N HIS A 8 0.51 2.70 18.89
CA HIS A 8 0.50 3.55 17.71
C HIS A 8 -0.71 4.46 17.67
N ARG A 9 -0.55 5.61 18.28
CA ARG A 9 -1.52 6.69 18.11
C ARG A 9 -1.02 7.61 17.01
N TYR A 10 -1.96 8.13 16.25
CA TYR A 10 -1.62 9.19 15.32
C TYR A 10 -1.28 10.47 16.11
N VAL A 11 -0.10 11.00 15.86
CA VAL A 11 0.40 12.20 16.55
C VAL A 11 0.73 13.33 15.59
N GLY A 12 0.29 13.21 14.36
CA GLY A 12 0.54 14.23 13.35
C GLY A 12 -0.39 15.43 13.43
N PRO A 13 -0.33 16.32 12.43
CA PRO A 13 -1.22 17.48 12.35
C PRO A 13 -2.66 17.05 12.10
N PRO A 14 -3.63 17.98 12.22
CA PRO A 14 -5.01 17.70 11.82
C PRO A 14 -5.04 17.14 10.41
N LEU A 15 -5.95 16.21 10.15
CA LEU A 15 -5.97 15.51 8.84
C LEU A 15 -6.10 16.48 7.67
N SER A 16 -6.80 17.59 7.84
CA SER A 16 -6.92 18.62 6.80
C SER A 16 -5.59 19.26 6.41
N GLU A 17 -4.61 19.16 7.27
CA GLU A 17 -3.26 19.74 7.07
C GLU A 17 -2.19 18.67 6.93
N ALA A 18 -2.58 17.41 7.08
CA ALA A 18 -1.64 16.28 7.04
C ALA A 18 -1.10 16.05 5.63
N ARG A 19 0.11 15.53 5.60
CA ARG A 19 0.76 15.07 4.38
C ARG A 19 0.79 13.56 4.37
N VAL A 20 1.06 12.99 3.22
CA VAL A 20 1.18 11.53 3.06
C VAL A 20 2.18 10.97 4.09
N ARG A 21 3.29 11.66 4.32
CA ARG A 21 4.32 11.22 5.30
C ARG A 21 3.77 10.97 6.70
N ASP A 22 2.73 11.69 7.08
CA ASP A 22 2.18 11.60 8.43
C ASP A 22 1.42 10.30 8.67
N VAL A 23 0.99 9.64 7.61
CA VAL A 23 0.12 8.46 7.67
C VAL A 23 0.73 7.25 6.98
N MET A 24 1.66 7.44 6.04
CA MET A 24 2.24 6.34 5.28
C MET A 24 3.03 5.38 6.16
N ARG A 25 3.12 4.15 5.68
CA ARG A 25 4.06 3.18 6.22
C ARG A 25 5.37 3.29 5.45
N LEU A 26 6.47 3.47 6.16
CA LEU A 26 7.80 3.52 5.55
C LEU A 26 8.27 2.13 5.15
N GLY A 27 8.95 2.06 4.02
CA GLY A 27 9.48 0.84 3.47
C GLY A 27 8.45 0.09 2.66
N VAL A 28 8.93 -0.78 1.80
CA VAL A 28 8.10 -1.64 0.95
C VAL A 28 8.63 -3.06 1.01
N VAL A 29 7.72 -4.03 0.89
CA VAL A 29 8.08 -5.43 0.68
C VAL A 29 7.99 -5.68 -0.81
N THR A 30 9.03 -6.26 -1.39
CA THR A 30 9.14 -6.43 -2.83
C THR A 30 9.26 -7.91 -3.18
N CYS A 31 8.65 -8.30 -4.27
CA CYS A 31 8.80 -9.63 -4.82
C CYS A 31 9.02 -9.54 -6.34
N ARG A 32 9.29 -10.68 -6.94
CA ARG A 32 9.45 -10.78 -8.40
C ARG A 32 8.14 -11.20 -9.04
N PRO A 33 7.96 -10.95 -10.34
CA PRO A 33 6.71 -11.31 -11.04
C PRO A 33 6.35 -12.79 -10.95
N GLU A 34 7.35 -13.67 -10.95
CA GLU A 34 7.12 -15.11 -10.91
C GLU A 34 6.83 -15.67 -9.51
N THR A 35 6.87 -14.83 -8.48
CA THR A 35 6.60 -15.27 -7.12
C THR A 35 5.17 -15.84 -7.00
N PRO A 36 5.02 -17.07 -6.50
CA PRO A 36 3.68 -17.64 -6.33
C PRO A 36 2.83 -16.84 -5.34
N LEU A 37 1.53 -16.79 -5.58
CA LEU A 37 0.63 -16.02 -4.71
C LEU A 37 0.67 -16.47 -3.25
N ARG A 38 0.85 -17.76 -2.98
CA ARG A 38 0.97 -18.24 -1.60
C ARG A 38 2.17 -17.64 -0.89
N ASP A 39 3.25 -17.39 -1.63
CA ASP A 39 4.45 -16.79 -1.06
C ASP A 39 4.24 -15.29 -0.84
N VAL A 40 3.50 -14.62 -1.72
CA VAL A 40 3.08 -13.24 -1.51
C VAL A 40 2.22 -13.12 -0.25
N ALA A 41 1.29 -14.05 -0.07
CA ALA A 41 0.46 -14.12 1.14
C ALA A 41 1.32 -14.28 2.40
N ALA A 42 2.32 -15.18 2.34
CA ALA A 42 3.24 -15.38 3.44
C ALA A 42 4.04 -14.12 3.75
N MET A 43 4.45 -13.39 2.72
CA MET A 43 5.12 -12.09 2.92
C MET A 43 4.22 -11.08 3.62
N MET A 44 2.96 -11.00 3.21
CA MET A 44 2.01 -10.08 3.85
C MET A 44 1.85 -10.39 5.32
N VAL A 45 1.69 -11.66 5.67
CA VAL A 45 1.55 -12.10 7.05
C VAL A 45 2.84 -11.90 7.83
N GLY A 46 3.95 -12.32 7.26
CA GLY A 46 5.26 -12.28 7.93
C GLY A 46 5.75 -10.87 8.22
N TYR A 47 5.51 -9.95 7.30
CA TYR A 47 5.93 -8.55 7.47
C TYR A 47 4.81 -7.66 8.01
N GLY A 48 3.60 -8.18 8.17
CA GLY A 48 2.48 -7.39 8.64
C GLY A 48 2.09 -6.27 7.67
N VAL A 49 2.13 -6.55 6.38
CA VAL A 49 1.80 -5.58 5.32
C VAL A 49 0.56 -6.02 4.56
N HIS A 50 -0.10 -5.08 3.89
CA HIS A 50 -1.32 -5.30 3.14
C HIS A 50 -1.13 -5.12 1.63
N SER A 51 0.10 -4.93 1.20
CA SER A 51 0.46 -4.84 -0.20
C SER A 51 1.92 -5.23 -0.38
N VAL A 52 2.23 -5.71 -1.58
CA VAL A 52 3.60 -6.10 -1.95
C VAL A 52 3.91 -5.49 -3.31
N VAL A 53 5.08 -4.90 -3.43
CA VAL A 53 5.56 -4.33 -4.69
C VAL A 53 6.10 -5.47 -5.56
N VAL A 54 5.69 -5.50 -6.81
CA VAL A 54 6.21 -6.45 -7.79
C VAL A 54 7.22 -5.71 -8.66
N ASP A 55 8.47 -6.12 -8.58
CA ASP A 55 9.55 -5.53 -9.36
C ASP A 55 9.68 -6.27 -10.68
N ARG A 56 9.34 -5.58 -11.78
CA ARG A 56 9.39 -6.13 -13.14
C ARG A 56 10.66 -5.74 -13.89
N GLY A 57 11.67 -5.25 -13.18
CA GLY A 57 12.90 -4.79 -13.80
C GLY A 57 12.66 -3.59 -14.71
N ASP A 58 13.09 -3.69 -15.98
CA ASP A 58 12.94 -2.60 -16.93
C ASP A 58 11.48 -2.25 -17.26
N GLU A 59 10.57 -3.17 -16.99
CA GLU A 59 9.15 -2.92 -17.22
C GLU A 59 8.47 -2.18 -16.05
N GLY A 60 9.26 -1.80 -15.05
CA GLY A 60 8.79 -1.01 -13.93
C GLY A 60 8.28 -1.84 -12.76
N ILE A 61 7.42 -1.26 -11.97
CA ILE A 61 6.89 -1.87 -10.77
C ILE A 61 5.37 -1.91 -10.82
N ALA A 62 4.82 -2.86 -10.09
CA ALA A 62 3.37 -3.01 -9.91
C ALA A 62 3.09 -3.28 -8.45
N LEU A 63 1.83 -3.32 -8.07
CA LEU A 63 1.43 -3.53 -6.69
C LEU A 63 0.36 -4.61 -6.61
N VAL A 64 0.54 -5.54 -5.68
CA VAL A 64 -0.49 -6.51 -5.31
C VAL A 64 -1.02 -6.11 -3.95
N SER A 65 -2.30 -5.77 -3.87
CA SER A 65 -2.96 -5.51 -2.60
C SER A 65 -3.50 -6.81 -2.00
N ASP A 66 -3.84 -6.77 -0.71
CA ASP A 66 -4.48 -7.90 -0.05
C ASP A 66 -5.83 -8.25 -0.72
N LEU A 67 -6.55 -7.27 -1.21
CA LEU A 67 -7.80 -7.50 -1.92
C LEU A 67 -7.57 -8.22 -3.24
N ASP A 68 -6.56 -7.80 -4.01
CA ASP A 68 -6.19 -8.47 -5.27
C ASP A 68 -5.76 -9.91 -5.00
N LEU A 69 -4.95 -10.12 -3.97
CA LEU A 69 -4.50 -11.44 -3.57
C LEU A 69 -5.67 -12.36 -3.20
N ALA A 70 -6.58 -11.85 -2.35
CA ALA A 70 -7.71 -12.63 -1.88
C ALA A 70 -8.59 -13.11 -3.01
N ALA A 71 -8.88 -12.25 -3.97
CA ALA A 71 -9.67 -12.61 -5.14
C ALA A 71 -8.96 -13.65 -5.99
N ALA A 72 -7.68 -13.43 -6.29
CA ALA A 72 -6.94 -14.27 -7.20
C ALA A 72 -6.61 -15.65 -6.61
N ILE A 73 -6.27 -15.72 -5.34
CA ILE A 73 -5.84 -16.99 -4.73
C ILE A 73 -6.97 -18.02 -4.66
N LEU A 74 -8.22 -17.57 -4.64
CA LEU A 74 -9.38 -18.45 -4.64
C LEU A 74 -9.72 -18.94 -6.05
N ASP A 75 -9.58 -18.08 -7.05
CA ASP A 75 -9.97 -18.38 -8.42
C ASP A 75 -8.83 -18.96 -9.24
N LEU A 76 -7.61 -18.52 -8.97
CA LEU A 76 -6.42 -18.85 -9.76
C LEU A 76 -5.26 -19.19 -8.82
N PRO A 77 -5.35 -20.32 -8.08
CA PRO A 77 -4.37 -20.61 -7.03
C PRO A 77 -2.94 -20.79 -7.53
N ASP A 78 -2.75 -21.06 -8.83
CA ASP A 78 -1.44 -21.22 -9.42
C ASP A 78 -0.90 -19.92 -10.07
N ALA A 79 -1.65 -18.82 -9.97
CA ALA A 79 -1.20 -17.55 -10.51
C ALA A 79 0.00 -17.02 -9.74
N SER A 80 0.78 -16.18 -10.43
CA SER A 80 1.93 -15.51 -9.84
C SER A 80 1.59 -14.06 -9.48
N ALA A 81 2.51 -13.41 -8.75
CA ALA A 81 2.40 -12.00 -8.43
C ALA A 81 2.23 -11.13 -9.68
N GLY A 82 3.02 -11.43 -10.73
CA GLY A 82 2.95 -10.68 -11.99
C GLY A 82 1.63 -10.80 -12.72
N ASP A 83 0.98 -11.97 -12.60
CA ASP A 83 -0.33 -12.19 -13.21
C ASP A 83 -1.45 -11.45 -12.49
N THR A 84 -1.24 -11.16 -11.22
CA THR A 84 -2.28 -10.63 -10.32
C THR A 84 -2.13 -9.13 -10.07
N ALA A 85 -0.90 -8.61 -10.19
CA ALA A 85 -0.62 -7.23 -9.93
C ALA A 85 -1.42 -6.30 -10.85
N ALA A 86 -1.90 -5.21 -10.29
CA ALA A 86 -2.59 -4.20 -11.08
C ALA A 86 -1.69 -3.68 -12.19
N SER A 87 -2.25 -3.54 -13.38
CA SER A 87 -1.52 -3.03 -14.54
C SER A 87 -1.18 -1.55 -14.43
N GLU A 88 -1.96 -0.82 -13.65
CA GLU A 88 -1.76 0.59 -13.40
C GLU A 88 -1.43 0.79 -11.93
N ILE A 89 -0.32 1.46 -11.66
CA ILE A 89 0.09 1.81 -10.31
C ILE A 89 -0.18 3.29 -10.09
N VAL A 90 -0.86 3.61 -8.99
CA VAL A 90 -1.14 4.98 -8.63
C VAL A 90 -0.17 5.39 -7.53
N THR A 91 0.50 6.50 -7.75
CA THR A 91 1.57 6.96 -6.85
C THR A 91 1.27 8.32 -6.24
N VAL A 92 1.94 8.58 -5.14
CA VAL A 92 2.02 9.89 -4.49
C VAL A 92 3.43 10.05 -3.96
N THR A 93 3.77 11.27 -3.52
CA THR A 93 5.02 11.52 -2.80
C THR A 93 4.73 11.77 -1.33
N ALA A 94 5.75 11.65 -0.49
CA ALA A 94 5.59 11.85 0.95
C ALA A 94 5.14 13.27 1.32
N ASP A 95 5.49 14.25 0.51
CA ASP A 95 5.13 15.65 0.76
C ASP A 95 3.77 16.05 0.21
N ASP A 96 3.12 15.19 -0.55
CA ASP A 96 1.79 15.48 -1.06
C ASP A 96 0.78 15.62 0.08
N PRO A 97 -0.23 16.50 -0.07
CA PRO A 97 -1.32 16.56 0.90
C PRO A 97 -2.03 15.22 1.00
N LEU A 98 -2.42 14.84 2.21
CA LEU A 98 -3.16 13.60 2.43
C LEU A 98 -4.49 13.61 1.65
N GLU A 99 -5.10 14.77 1.50
CA GLU A 99 -6.31 14.94 0.71
C GLU A 99 -6.11 14.49 -0.75
N LEU A 100 -4.94 14.77 -1.33
CA LEU A 100 -4.64 14.32 -2.68
C LEU A 100 -4.59 12.80 -2.76
N ALA A 101 -3.98 12.15 -1.77
CA ALA A 101 -3.95 10.69 -1.71
C ALA A 101 -5.37 10.10 -1.65
N ALA A 102 -6.21 10.64 -0.78
CA ALA A 102 -7.58 10.17 -0.65
C ALA A 102 -8.36 10.35 -1.96
N ARG A 103 -8.16 11.46 -2.63
CA ARG A 103 -8.82 11.76 -3.92
C ARG A 103 -8.37 10.78 -5.00
N ARG A 104 -7.09 10.47 -5.07
CA ARG A 104 -6.55 9.49 -6.03
C ARG A 104 -7.08 8.09 -5.76
N MET A 105 -7.22 7.71 -4.49
CA MET A 105 -7.83 6.42 -4.15
C MET A 105 -9.25 6.32 -4.68
N ARG A 106 -10.05 7.37 -4.54
CA ARG A 106 -11.44 7.39 -5.06
C ARG A 106 -11.47 7.38 -6.57
N THR A 107 -10.67 8.22 -7.21
CA THR A 107 -10.64 8.37 -8.66
C THR A 107 -10.27 7.06 -9.34
N HIS A 108 -9.31 6.32 -8.78
CA HIS A 108 -8.79 5.10 -9.38
C HIS A 108 -9.38 3.83 -8.75
N ASP A 109 -10.26 3.97 -7.77
CA ASP A 109 -10.88 2.85 -7.05
C ASP A 109 -9.84 1.89 -6.49
N VAL A 110 -8.87 2.43 -5.79
CA VAL A 110 -7.80 1.67 -5.14
C VAL A 110 -7.72 2.03 -3.67
N HIS A 111 -7.24 1.09 -2.85
CA HIS A 111 -7.15 1.25 -1.40
C HIS A 111 -5.71 1.49 -0.92
N HIS A 112 -4.75 1.38 -1.81
CA HIS A 112 -3.33 1.57 -1.52
C HIS A 112 -2.71 2.40 -2.62
N LEU A 113 -1.84 3.34 -2.23
CA LEU A 113 -1.03 4.10 -3.17
C LEU A 113 0.42 3.87 -2.83
N LEU A 114 1.24 3.73 -3.86
CA LEU A 114 2.67 3.64 -3.67
C LEU A 114 3.24 5.04 -3.45
N VAL A 115 4.02 5.20 -2.39
CA VAL A 115 4.73 6.46 -2.12
C VAL A 115 6.10 6.34 -2.75
N VAL A 116 6.41 7.27 -3.64
CA VAL A 116 7.68 7.26 -4.38
C VAL A 116 8.48 8.52 -4.09
N ASP A 117 9.80 8.38 -4.23
CA ASP A 117 10.68 9.55 -4.19
C ASP A 117 10.41 10.40 -5.43
N PRO A 118 10.23 11.72 -5.29
CA PRO A 118 9.87 12.57 -6.43
C PRO A 118 10.96 12.67 -7.49
N GLU A 119 12.22 12.48 -7.11
CA GLU A 119 13.34 12.59 -8.05
C GLU A 119 13.68 11.27 -8.70
N THR A 120 13.86 10.21 -7.90
CA THR A 120 14.30 8.90 -8.40
C THR A 120 13.15 8.00 -8.82
N ARG A 121 11.93 8.29 -8.36
CA ARG A 121 10.73 7.46 -8.54
C ARG A 121 10.82 6.12 -7.85
N SER A 122 11.81 5.94 -6.98
CA SER A 122 11.94 4.72 -6.19
C SER A 122 10.82 4.61 -5.16
N PRO A 123 10.27 3.42 -4.93
CA PRO A 123 9.26 3.23 -3.90
C PRO A 123 9.86 3.39 -2.52
N VAL A 124 9.22 4.18 -1.67
CA VAL A 124 9.69 4.44 -0.31
C VAL A 124 8.68 4.04 0.76
N GLY A 125 7.45 3.79 0.38
CA GLY A 125 6.42 3.40 1.32
C GLY A 125 5.07 3.20 0.65
N VAL A 126 4.07 2.99 1.48
CA VAL A 126 2.68 2.79 1.03
C VAL A 126 1.77 3.60 1.94
N VAL A 127 0.79 4.27 1.35
CA VAL A 127 -0.31 4.88 2.09
C VAL A 127 -1.59 4.11 1.76
N ALA A 128 -2.31 3.70 2.80
CA ALA A 128 -3.51 2.90 2.66
C ALA A 128 -4.73 3.65 3.18
N ALA A 129 -5.89 3.35 2.60
CA ALA A 129 -7.15 3.90 3.07
C ALA A 129 -7.39 3.57 4.54
N SER A 130 -7.06 2.35 4.96
CA SER A 130 -7.15 1.95 6.37
C SER A 130 -6.26 2.78 7.28
N GLY A 131 -5.09 3.18 6.81
CA GLY A 131 -4.18 4.05 7.56
C GLY A 131 -4.76 5.44 7.78
N ILE A 132 -5.43 5.98 6.78
CA ILE A 132 -6.13 7.27 6.90
C ILE A 132 -7.27 7.15 7.91
N ALA A 133 -8.06 6.08 7.82
CA ALA A 133 -9.15 5.82 8.75
C ALA A 133 -8.63 5.67 10.19
N TRP A 134 -7.52 4.97 10.36
CA TRP A 134 -6.87 4.84 11.67
C TRP A 134 -6.47 6.20 12.23
N ALA A 135 -5.83 7.02 11.41
CA ALA A 135 -5.41 8.35 11.83
C ALA A 135 -6.61 9.22 12.24
N ALA A 136 -7.72 9.10 11.52
CA ALA A 136 -8.94 9.85 11.82
C ALA A 136 -9.50 9.54 13.20
N THR A 137 -9.23 8.36 13.75
CA THR A 137 -9.67 7.97 15.09
C THR A 137 -9.03 8.84 16.17
N TYR A 138 -7.83 9.32 15.93
CA TYR A 138 -7.05 10.09 16.90
C TYR A 138 -6.96 11.57 16.56
N ALA A 139 -7.19 11.95 15.34
CA ALA A 139 -7.10 13.34 14.92
C ALA A 139 -8.36 14.08 15.37
N GLY A 140 -8.16 15.14 16.09
CA GLY A 140 -9.23 15.97 16.58
C GLY A 140 -9.94 16.76 15.49
#